data_9730394dab837c24eb4dbf1bcf929ac8
#
_entry.id   9730394dab837c24eb4dbf1bcf929ac8
#
_cell.length_a   1.000
_cell.length_b   1.000
_cell.length_c   1.000
_cell.angle_alpha   90.00
_cell.angle_beta   90.00
_cell.angle_gamma   90.00
#
_symmetry.space_group_name_H-M   'P 1'
#
loop_
_entity.id
_entity.type
_entity.pdbx_description
1 polymer ?
#
loop_
_entity_poly.entity_id
_entity_poly.type
_entity_poly.pdbx_seq_one_letter_code
_entity_poly.pdbx_strand_id
1 'polypeptide(L)'
;GAQLNEDGTARMDFDLPEADNDRLRALEPEINDVIRQDLPVRYAYVTEAEALAERGLIRNRSVAPPPTSDGTIRVVEIVGLDRQACGGTHLGSTAGSRPVRILKIDNKGRHNRRIKIGFAGESPR
;
A
#
# COMPACT_ATOMS: atom_id res chain seq x y z
N GLY A 1 -5.20 6.45 5.75
CA GLY A 1 -3.78 6.19 5.60
C GLY A 1 -3.29 5.01 6.41
N ALA A 2 -2.04 4.69 6.20
CA ALA A 2 -1.41 3.59 6.92
C ALA A 2 -0.80 4.08 8.23
N GLN A 3 -0.87 3.24 9.26
CA GLN A 3 -0.20 3.48 10.53
C GLN A 3 0.74 2.31 10.81
N LEU A 4 2.01 2.64 11.06
CA LEU A 4 3.02 1.67 11.47
C LEU A 4 3.16 1.70 12.99
N ASN A 5 3.24 0.52 13.61
CA ASN A 5 3.36 0.39 15.06
C ASN A 5 4.76 -0.09 15.43
N GLU A 6 5.18 0.24 16.64
CA GLU A 6 6.52 -0.14 17.14
C GLU A 6 6.72 -1.66 17.24
N ASP A 7 5.65 -2.41 17.41
CA ASP A 7 5.69 -3.88 17.51
C ASP A 7 5.86 -4.58 16.16
N GLY A 8 6.06 -3.84 15.09
CA GLY A 8 6.21 -4.40 13.74
C GLY A 8 4.91 -4.67 13.02
N THR A 9 3.78 -4.33 13.61
CA THR A 9 2.49 -4.43 12.93
C THR A 9 2.13 -3.12 12.24
N ALA A 10 1.19 -3.19 11.32
CA ALA A 10 0.66 -2.01 10.64
C ALA A 10 -0.84 -2.16 10.43
N ARG A 11 -1.51 -1.04 10.31
CA ARG A 11 -2.94 -1.03 9.94
C ARG A 11 -3.20 -0.05 8.82
N MET A 12 -4.22 -0.35 8.04
CA MET A 12 -4.67 0.52 6.98
C MET A 12 -6.18 0.43 6.86
N ASP A 13 -6.82 1.57 6.65
CA ASP A 13 -8.26 1.65 6.48
C ASP A 13 -8.60 1.76 5.00
N PHE A 14 -9.60 1.01 4.56
CA PHE A 14 -10.05 0.98 3.17
C PHE A 14 -11.54 1.26 3.10
N ASP A 15 -11.94 1.95 2.05
CA ASP A 15 -13.34 2.12 1.70
C ASP A 15 -13.73 0.96 0.78
N LEU A 16 -14.35 -0.05 1.36
CA LEU A 16 -14.71 -1.30 0.68
C LEU A 16 -16.16 -1.66 1.00
N PRO A 17 -17.13 -1.01 0.34
CA PRO A 17 -18.54 -1.10 0.74
C PRO A 17 -19.13 -2.51 0.65
N GLU A 18 -18.61 -3.36 -0.21
CA GLU A 18 -19.14 -4.71 -0.42
C GLU A 18 -18.11 -5.79 -0.15
N ALA A 19 -17.07 -5.46 0.62
CA ALA A 19 -16.01 -6.42 0.87
C ALA A 19 -16.45 -7.53 1.81
N ASP A 20 -16.18 -8.75 1.39
CA ASP A 20 -16.29 -9.95 2.20
C ASP A 20 -14.98 -10.16 2.94
N ASN A 21 -15.02 -10.32 4.25
CA ASN A 21 -13.81 -10.50 5.06
C ASN A 21 -13.04 -11.77 4.66
N ASP A 22 -13.73 -12.82 4.22
CA ASP A 22 -13.04 -14.03 3.75
C ASP A 22 -12.25 -13.75 2.47
N ARG A 23 -12.78 -12.95 1.57
CA ARG A 23 -12.05 -12.52 0.37
C ARG A 23 -10.85 -11.64 0.71
N LEU A 24 -10.98 -10.78 1.72
CA LEU A 24 -9.86 -9.96 2.19
C LEU A 24 -8.77 -10.83 2.79
N ARG A 25 -9.11 -11.84 3.57
CA ARG A 25 -8.13 -12.79 4.12
C ARG A 25 -7.44 -13.60 3.02
N ALA A 26 -8.15 -13.89 1.95
CA ALA A 26 -7.59 -14.62 0.81
C ALA A 26 -6.53 -13.82 0.05
N LEU A 27 -6.40 -12.51 0.30
CA LEU A 27 -5.33 -11.69 -0.27
C LEU A 27 -3.96 -12.01 0.33
N GLU A 28 -3.91 -12.61 1.52
CA GLU A 28 -2.63 -12.90 2.18
C GLU A 28 -1.69 -13.72 1.29
N PRO A 29 -2.08 -14.87 0.73
CA PRO A 29 -1.20 -15.60 -0.17
C PRO A 29 -0.86 -14.82 -1.45
N GLU A 30 -1.78 -14.03 -1.96
CA GLU A 30 -1.51 -13.20 -3.15
C GLU A 30 -0.47 -12.12 -2.86
N ILE A 31 -0.55 -11.48 -1.70
CA ILE A 31 0.45 -10.49 -1.27
C ILE A 31 1.83 -11.16 -1.16
N ASN A 32 1.88 -12.33 -0.55
CA ASN A 32 3.13 -13.06 -0.38
C ASN A 32 3.70 -13.54 -1.71
N ASP A 33 2.85 -13.85 -2.69
CA ASP A 33 3.31 -14.15 -4.05
C ASP A 33 3.98 -12.93 -4.69
N VAL A 34 3.41 -11.75 -4.52
CA VAL A 34 4.01 -10.51 -5.01
C VAL A 34 5.39 -10.27 -4.36
N ILE A 35 5.48 -10.51 -3.05
CA ILE A 35 6.75 -10.41 -2.34
C ILE A 35 7.79 -11.35 -2.95
N ARG A 36 7.43 -12.60 -3.21
CA ARG A 36 8.33 -13.60 -3.79
C ARG A 36 8.73 -13.30 -5.23
N GLN A 37 7.91 -12.57 -5.96
CA GLN A 37 8.20 -12.22 -7.36
C GLN A 37 9.34 -11.23 -7.52
N ASP A 38 9.76 -10.59 -6.43
CA ASP A 38 10.88 -9.63 -6.45
C ASP A 38 10.65 -8.51 -7.48
N LEU A 39 9.47 -7.88 -7.41
CA LEU A 39 9.13 -6.81 -8.33
C LEU A 39 9.86 -5.52 -7.94
N PRO A 40 10.52 -4.83 -8.88
CA PRO A 40 11.17 -3.56 -8.59
C PRO A 40 10.16 -2.52 -8.14
N VAL A 41 10.58 -1.67 -7.20
CA VAL A 41 9.83 -0.49 -6.78
C VAL A 41 10.59 0.73 -7.24
N ARG A 42 9.96 1.56 -8.05
CA ARG A 42 10.60 2.70 -8.71
C ARG A 42 9.89 3.99 -8.37
N TYR A 43 10.63 5.08 -8.42
CA TYR A 43 10.09 6.42 -8.24
C TYR A 43 10.14 7.18 -9.55
N ALA A 44 9.13 8.00 -9.76
CA ALA A 44 9.09 8.94 -10.88
C ALA A 44 8.42 10.23 -10.40
N TYR A 45 8.58 11.30 -11.15
CA TYR A 45 7.94 12.58 -10.87
C TYR A 45 7.09 12.96 -12.07
N VAL A 46 5.86 13.37 -11.80
CA VAL A 46 4.92 13.83 -12.81
C VAL A 46 4.39 15.19 -12.42
N THR A 47 3.89 15.95 -13.40
CA THR A 47 3.23 17.22 -13.11
C THR A 47 1.89 16.98 -12.41
N GLU A 48 1.37 18.00 -11.73
CA GLU A 48 0.03 17.90 -11.13
C GLU A 48 -1.03 17.54 -12.18
N ALA A 49 -0.95 18.14 -13.36
CA ALA A 49 -1.89 17.87 -14.44
C ALA A 49 -1.83 16.41 -14.88
N GLU A 50 -0.61 15.85 -15.02
CA GLU A 50 -0.43 14.45 -15.37
C GLU A 50 -0.97 13.53 -14.29
N ALA A 51 -0.72 13.88 -13.02
CA ALA A 51 -1.20 13.08 -11.88
C ALA A 51 -2.73 13.06 -11.82
N LEU A 52 -3.39 14.17 -12.08
CA LEU A 52 -4.85 14.26 -12.08
C LEU A 52 -5.46 13.54 -13.28
N ALA A 53 -4.74 13.51 -14.41
CA ALA A 53 -5.23 12.87 -15.63
C ALA A 53 -5.10 11.34 -15.57
N GLU A 54 -4.16 10.80 -14.80
CA GLU A 54 -3.97 9.37 -14.70
C GLU A 54 -4.94 8.77 -13.69
N ARG A 55 -5.84 7.92 -14.20
CA ARG A 55 -6.85 7.30 -13.35
C ARG A 55 -6.22 6.40 -12.30
N GLY A 56 -6.62 6.58 -11.04
CA GLY A 56 -6.14 5.76 -9.93
C GLY A 56 -4.81 6.17 -9.34
N LEU A 57 -4.13 7.16 -9.91
CA LEU A 57 -2.83 7.60 -9.41
C LEU A 57 -2.96 8.26 -8.03
N ILE A 58 -3.96 9.11 -7.85
CA ILE A 58 -4.28 9.73 -6.57
C ILE A 58 -5.57 9.09 -6.07
N ARG A 59 -5.45 8.12 -5.18
CA ARG A 59 -6.61 7.37 -4.68
C ARG A 59 -7.32 8.06 -3.53
N ASN A 60 -6.58 8.88 -2.78
CA ASN A 60 -7.13 9.64 -1.67
C ASN A 60 -6.46 11.01 -1.64
N ARG A 61 -7.21 12.04 -2.01
CA ARG A 61 -6.68 13.40 -2.07
C ARG A 61 -6.21 13.94 -0.73
N SER A 62 -6.81 13.49 0.37
CA SER A 62 -6.43 13.96 1.71
C SER A 62 -5.06 13.43 2.16
N VAL A 63 -4.57 12.36 1.55
CA VAL A 63 -3.26 11.77 1.85
C VAL A 63 -2.31 11.83 0.68
N ALA A 64 -2.71 12.44 -0.44
CA ALA A 64 -1.82 12.65 -1.57
C ALA A 64 -0.67 13.58 -1.13
N PRO A 65 0.58 13.29 -1.55
CA PRO A 65 1.69 14.16 -1.19
C PRO A 65 1.51 15.54 -1.83
N PRO A 66 1.92 16.62 -1.15
CA PRO A 66 1.93 17.92 -1.79
C PRO A 66 2.93 17.93 -2.94
N PRO A 67 2.73 18.82 -3.95
CA PRO A 67 3.71 19.00 -5.00
C PRO A 67 5.08 19.37 -4.41
N THR A 68 6.14 18.94 -5.06
CA THR A 68 7.51 19.38 -4.72
C THR A 68 7.69 20.83 -5.10
N SER A 69 8.86 21.40 -4.77
CA SER A 69 9.15 22.81 -5.05
C SER A 69 9.09 23.16 -6.54
N ASP A 70 9.25 22.21 -7.43
CA ASP A 70 9.13 22.40 -8.89
C ASP A 70 7.73 22.10 -9.45
N GLY A 71 6.75 21.84 -8.56
CA GLY A 71 5.37 21.58 -8.98
C GLY A 71 5.11 20.15 -9.43
N THR A 72 6.03 19.22 -9.18
CA THR A 72 5.83 17.81 -9.52
C THR A 72 5.33 17.02 -8.34
N ILE A 73 4.73 15.86 -8.64
CA ILE A 73 4.26 14.89 -7.64
C ILE A 73 5.06 13.61 -7.80
N ARG A 74 5.58 13.10 -6.69
CA ARG A 74 6.31 11.84 -6.71
C ARG A 74 5.34 10.68 -6.84
N VAL A 75 5.64 9.78 -7.75
CA VAL A 75 4.89 8.57 -8.02
C VAL A 75 5.75 7.37 -7.68
N VAL A 76 5.16 6.38 -7.05
CA VAL A 76 5.80 5.11 -6.74
C VAL A 76 5.13 4.03 -7.55
N GLU A 77 5.95 3.24 -8.24
CA GLU A 77 5.47 2.14 -9.05
C GLU A 77 6.05 0.82 -8.55
N ILE A 78 5.17 -0.15 -8.28
CA ILE A 78 5.55 -1.55 -8.18
C ILE A 78 5.40 -2.11 -9.59
N VAL A 79 6.51 -2.35 -10.26
CA VAL A 79 6.53 -2.62 -11.69
C VAL A 79 5.67 -3.82 -12.04
N GLY A 80 4.71 -3.61 -12.95
CA GLY A 80 3.78 -4.65 -13.39
C GLY A 80 2.58 -4.85 -12.48
N LEU A 81 2.47 -4.13 -11.36
CA LEU A 81 1.39 -4.33 -10.40
C LEU A 81 0.57 -3.08 -10.12
N ASP A 82 1.23 -1.98 -9.71
CA ASP A 82 0.50 -0.79 -9.28
C ASP A 82 1.37 0.46 -9.40
N ARG A 83 0.70 1.60 -9.47
CA ARG A 83 1.34 2.90 -9.59
C ARG A 83 0.49 3.93 -8.87
N GLN A 84 1.07 4.62 -7.88
CA GLN A 84 0.35 5.59 -7.06
C GLN A 84 1.23 6.78 -6.69
N ALA A 85 0.59 7.93 -6.49
CA ALA A 85 1.24 9.07 -5.85
C ALA A 85 1.49 8.74 -4.38
N CYS A 86 2.73 8.85 -3.93
CA CYS A 86 3.08 8.57 -2.54
C CYS A 86 4.36 9.30 -2.14
N GLY A 87 4.31 9.98 -0.99
CA GLY A 87 5.45 10.70 -0.44
C GLY A 87 6.28 9.92 0.57
N GLY A 88 5.86 8.70 0.93
CA GLY A 88 6.52 7.89 1.94
C GLY A 88 7.78 7.19 1.46
N THR A 89 8.40 6.43 2.34
CA THR A 89 9.54 5.59 1.99
C THR A 89 9.07 4.20 1.57
N HIS A 90 9.84 3.57 0.70
CA HIS A 90 9.48 2.26 0.15
C HIS A 90 10.71 1.38 0.00
N LEU A 91 10.49 0.07 0.03
CA LEU A 91 11.52 -0.90 -0.32
C LEU A 91 11.91 -0.73 -1.80
N GLY A 92 13.15 -1.09 -2.13
CA GLY A 92 13.59 -1.07 -3.52
C GLY A 92 13.04 -2.22 -4.37
N SER A 93 12.52 -3.25 -3.71
CA SER A 93 11.89 -4.41 -4.36
C SER A 93 10.94 -5.06 -3.37
N THR A 94 9.94 -5.76 -3.90
CA THR A 94 8.98 -6.49 -3.05
C THR A 94 9.65 -7.60 -2.26
N ALA A 95 10.72 -8.19 -2.76
CA ALA A 95 11.46 -9.25 -2.05
C ALA A 95 12.22 -8.72 -0.82
N GLY A 96 12.35 -7.40 -0.66
CA GLY A 96 12.90 -6.81 0.56
C GLY A 96 12.00 -6.96 1.78
N SER A 97 10.73 -7.33 1.59
CA SER A 97 9.80 -7.60 2.68
C SER A 97 9.85 -9.06 3.11
N ARG A 98 9.66 -9.29 4.41
CA ARG A 98 9.32 -10.63 4.90
C ARG A 98 7.88 -10.97 4.50
N PRO A 99 7.50 -12.25 4.48
CA PRO A 99 6.09 -12.63 4.29
C PRO A 99 5.20 -11.93 5.32
N VAL A 100 4.00 -11.60 4.91
CA VAL A 100 3.04 -10.89 5.77
C VAL A 100 1.86 -11.79 6.13
N ARG A 101 1.21 -11.45 7.24
CA ARG A 101 -0.04 -12.07 7.68
C ARG A 101 -1.08 -11.00 7.90
N ILE A 102 -2.31 -11.30 7.52
CA ILE A 102 -3.46 -10.50 7.89
C ILE A 102 -3.90 -10.95 9.28
N LEU A 103 -3.68 -10.10 10.27
CA LEU A 103 -3.92 -10.43 11.67
C LEU A 103 -5.36 -10.20 12.08
N LYS A 104 -5.97 -9.14 11.58
CA LYS A 104 -7.31 -8.76 11.97
C LYS A 104 -7.96 -7.91 10.89
N ILE A 105 -9.26 -8.10 10.72
CA ILE A 105 -10.09 -7.27 9.85
C ILE A 105 -11.25 -6.78 10.69
N ASP A 106 -11.34 -5.46 10.88
CA ASP A 106 -12.42 -4.82 11.61
C ASP A 106 -13.34 -4.08 10.66
N ASN A 107 -14.64 -4.22 10.87
CA ASN A 107 -15.63 -3.41 10.19
C ASN A 107 -15.76 -2.09 10.94
N LYS A 108 -15.41 -0.99 10.26
CA LYS A 108 -15.49 0.37 10.82
C LYS A 108 -16.60 1.15 10.11
N GLY A 109 -17.84 0.76 10.35
CA GLY A 109 -18.99 1.29 9.66
C GLY A 109 -19.32 0.51 8.39
N ARG A 110 -20.26 1.02 7.59
CA ARG A 110 -20.80 0.30 6.44
C ARG A 110 -19.79 0.02 5.34
N HIS A 111 -18.88 0.96 5.14
CA HIS A 111 -18.02 0.94 3.95
C HIS A 111 -16.54 0.79 4.30
N ASN A 112 -16.19 0.89 5.57
CA ASN A 112 -14.81 0.90 5.98
C ASN A 112 -14.38 -0.43 6.58
N ARG A 113 -13.22 -0.88 6.15
CA ARG A 113 -12.54 -2.04 6.73
C ARG A 113 -11.17 -1.61 7.20
N ARG A 114 -10.87 -1.94 8.45
CA ARG A 114 -9.52 -1.74 9.00
C ARG A 114 -8.79 -3.06 8.98
N ILE A 115 -7.71 -3.12 8.23
CA ILE A 115 -6.91 -4.33 8.12
C ILE A 115 -5.62 -4.12 8.91
N LYS A 116 -5.36 -5.03 9.85
CA LYS A 116 -4.11 -5.08 10.60
C LYS A 116 -3.26 -6.20 10.04
N ILE A 117 -1.99 -5.88 9.73
CA ILE A 117 -1.04 -6.86 9.21
C ILE A 117 0.18 -6.93 10.12
N GLY A 118 0.88 -8.04 10.03
CA GLY A 118 2.18 -8.24 10.67
C GLY A 118 3.02 -9.15 9.81
N PHE A 119 4.23 -9.44 10.26
CA PHE A 119 5.10 -10.36 9.55
C PHE A 119 4.82 -11.80 9.97
N ALA A 120 4.89 -12.71 9.01
CA ALA A 120 4.79 -14.13 9.27
C ALA A 120 6.15 -14.64 9.78
N GLY A 121 6.09 -15.54 10.77
CA GLY A 121 7.28 -16.14 11.34
C GLY A 121 8.08 -15.19 12.23
N GLU A 122 9.21 -15.68 12.73
CA GLU A 122 10.09 -14.90 13.58
C GLU A 122 10.98 -13.98 12.76
N SER A 123 11.32 -12.84 13.35
CA SER A 123 12.32 -11.97 12.75
C SER A 123 13.65 -12.69 12.60
N PRO A 124 14.32 -12.57 11.45
CA PRO A 124 15.70 -13.02 11.35
C PRO A 124 16.55 -12.31 12.39
N ARG A 125 17.40 -13.02 13.00
CA ARG A 125 18.30 -12.48 14.04
C ARG A 125 19.73 -12.43 13.54
#